data_e9c03a04080a89c67fdaeb68972c0dec
#
_entry.id   e9c03a04080a89c67fdaeb68972c0dec
#
_cell.length_a   1.000
_cell.length_b   1.000
_cell.length_c   1.000
_cell.angle_alpha   90.00
_cell.angle_beta   90.00
_cell.angle_gamma   90.00
#
_symmetry.space_group_name_H-M   'P 1'
#
loop_
_entity.id
_entity.type
_entity.pdbx_description
1 polymer ?
#
loop_
_entity_poly.entity_id
_entity_poly.type
_entity_poly.pdbx_seq_one_letter_code
_entity_poly.pdbx_strand_id
1 'polypeptide(L)'
;MTRTLAHSLNHIALNNKWDFDMYSAYDANQDLMPQYLPVEKFRGFNANRSAFVIQAVKNGIKADVVILTHINLALIGLIIKKINPQTKVWLIAHGIEVWRSLSFFQNVFLKHCDKVVCVSDFTKQQMISRHGISQDKCAILNNAIDPFMQLPTAFVKPQHLLNKYNLTPDNRIIYTLTRLANSEQYKGHDQVIKLISRLKAKYPGIKYVLSGQYDVNEEIRIKDIIAQDGIEDDVILTGFIDEKDIPAHFLLADVFVLPSKKEGFGIVFIEALACGLPVICGNADGSTDAIRNGELGTAVDADNLDQLEEAINNILETSTSSQNRDNLQKKCLHYFNEDAYINNLEELLMVANG
;
A
#
# COMPACT_ATOMS: atom_id res chain seq x y z
N MET A 1 -5.90 3.38 -1.63
CA MET A 1 -6.58 2.08 -1.79
C MET A 1 -8.10 2.17 -1.71
N THR A 2 -8.74 2.64 -0.65
CA THR A 2 -10.23 2.73 -0.58
C THR A 2 -10.80 3.57 -1.72
N ARG A 3 -10.12 4.65 -2.13
CA ARG A 3 -10.50 5.50 -3.28
C ARG A 3 -10.46 4.71 -4.60
N THR A 4 -9.39 3.97 -4.86
CA THR A 4 -9.25 3.11 -6.05
C THR A 4 -10.34 2.04 -6.08
N LEU A 5 -10.58 1.35 -4.96
CA LEU A 5 -11.68 0.38 -4.85
C LEU A 5 -13.04 1.01 -5.15
N ALA A 6 -13.32 2.20 -4.59
CA ALA A 6 -14.60 2.89 -4.82
C ALA A 6 -14.78 3.26 -6.30
N HIS A 7 -13.74 3.78 -6.95
CA HIS A 7 -13.72 4.09 -8.37
C HIS A 7 -13.98 2.84 -9.22
N SER A 8 -13.27 1.76 -8.96
CA SER A 8 -13.41 0.50 -9.69
C SER A 8 -14.80 -0.14 -9.49
N LEU A 9 -15.32 -0.14 -8.25
CA LEU A 9 -16.68 -0.64 -7.98
C LEU A 9 -17.75 0.19 -8.68
N ASN A 10 -17.61 1.52 -8.72
CA ASN A 10 -18.52 2.39 -9.46
C ASN A 10 -18.45 2.12 -10.97
N HIS A 11 -17.26 1.92 -11.51
CA HIS A 11 -17.08 1.55 -12.92
C HIS A 11 -17.81 0.23 -13.25
N ILE A 12 -17.59 -0.81 -12.46
CA ILE A 12 -18.25 -2.12 -12.62
C ILE A 12 -19.76 -1.98 -12.49
N ALA A 13 -20.24 -1.23 -11.50
CA ALA A 13 -21.66 -1.02 -11.28
C ALA A 13 -22.35 -0.33 -12.46
N LEU A 14 -21.71 0.70 -13.05
CA LEU A 14 -22.22 1.39 -14.23
C LEU A 14 -22.30 0.45 -15.44
N ASN A 15 -21.27 -0.33 -15.70
CA ASN A 15 -21.21 -1.25 -16.83
C ASN A 15 -22.28 -2.36 -16.74
N ASN A 16 -22.53 -2.84 -15.51
CA ASN A 16 -23.45 -3.94 -15.27
C ASN A 16 -24.87 -3.46 -14.86
N LYS A 17 -25.10 -2.15 -14.81
CA LYS A 17 -26.38 -1.53 -14.37
C LYS A 17 -26.76 -1.95 -12.96
N TRP A 18 -25.78 -2.04 -12.06
CA TRP A 18 -25.98 -2.29 -10.64
C TRP A 18 -26.09 -0.99 -9.87
N ASP A 19 -26.86 -1.02 -8.79
CA ASP A 19 -26.82 0.05 -7.81
C ASP A 19 -25.63 -0.11 -6.89
N PHE A 20 -24.92 1.00 -6.64
CA PHE A 20 -23.76 1.04 -5.76
C PHE A 20 -23.81 2.26 -4.86
N ASP A 21 -23.62 2.04 -3.55
CA ASP A 21 -23.49 3.09 -2.55
C ASP A 21 -22.27 2.84 -1.67
N MET A 22 -21.56 3.90 -1.30
CA MET A 22 -20.42 3.86 -0.38
C MET A 22 -20.69 4.68 0.88
N TYR A 23 -20.38 4.09 2.04
CA TYR A 23 -20.51 4.74 3.35
C TYR A 23 -19.17 4.82 4.05
N SER A 24 -18.79 6.01 4.58
CA SER A 24 -17.63 6.18 5.43
C SER A 24 -18.02 6.59 6.85
N ALA A 25 -17.52 5.86 7.84
CA ALA A 25 -17.80 6.13 9.24
C ALA A 25 -17.14 7.43 9.74
N TYR A 26 -15.98 7.77 9.22
CA TYR A 26 -15.15 8.86 9.74
C TYR A 26 -15.11 10.09 8.84
N ASP A 27 -15.13 9.92 7.53
CA ASP A 27 -15.13 11.04 6.59
C ASP A 27 -16.48 11.78 6.63
N ALA A 28 -16.45 13.07 6.35
CA ALA A 28 -17.64 13.87 6.05
C ALA A 28 -17.91 13.84 4.53
N ASN A 29 -19.10 14.28 4.10
CA ASN A 29 -19.43 14.33 2.67
C ASN A 29 -18.48 15.24 1.86
N GLN A 30 -17.96 16.29 2.50
CA GLN A 30 -17.02 17.24 1.88
C GLN A 30 -15.62 16.67 1.66
N ASP A 31 -15.27 15.56 2.33
CA ASP A 31 -13.96 14.91 2.20
C ASP A 31 -13.90 14.00 0.97
N LEU A 32 -15.05 13.80 0.31
CA LEU A 32 -15.10 13.06 -0.94
C LEU A 32 -14.32 13.80 -2.04
N MET A 33 -13.51 13.04 -2.74
CA MET A 33 -12.85 13.48 -3.97
C MET A 33 -13.70 13.02 -5.17
N PRO A 34 -14.41 13.95 -5.87
CA PRO A 34 -15.42 13.57 -6.89
C PRO A 34 -14.86 12.79 -8.09
N GLN A 35 -13.54 12.87 -8.30
CA GLN A 35 -12.86 12.10 -9.37
C GLN A 35 -12.94 10.59 -9.15
N TYR A 36 -13.06 10.12 -7.89
CA TYR A 36 -13.12 8.69 -7.58
C TYR A 36 -14.55 8.15 -7.52
N LEU A 37 -15.50 9.00 -7.10
CA LEU A 37 -16.89 8.56 -6.92
C LEU A 37 -17.82 9.76 -7.02
N PRO A 38 -18.96 9.65 -7.75
CA PRO A 38 -20.01 10.66 -7.75
C PRO A 38 -20.56 10.96 -6.36
N VAL A 39 -20.90 12.23 -6.11
CA VAL A 39 -21.32 12.69 -4.77
C VAL A 39 -22.58 11.96 -4.28
N GLU A 40 -23.51 11.65 -5.19
CA GLU A 40 -24.76 10.94 -4.89
C GLU A 40 -24.56 9.47 -4.48
N LYS A 41 -23.39 8.89 -4.77
CA LYS A 41 -23.02 7.51 -4.42
C LYS A 41 -22.24 7.41 -3.09
N PHE A 42 -21.96 8.55 -2.46
CA PHE A 42 -21.17 8.60 -1.23
C PHE A 42 -21.95 9.21 -0.08
N ARG A 43 -21.79 8.64 1.12
CA ARG A 43 -22.27 9.21 2.35
C ARG A 43 -21.25 9.10 3.47
N GLY A 44 -20.71 10.23 3.89
CA GLY A 44 -19.84 10.38 5.05
C GLY A 44 -20.65 10.65 6.32
N PHE A 45 -20.22 10.08 7.44
CA PHE A 45 -20.92 10.20 8.74
C PHE A 45 -20.14 11.03 9.76
N ASN A 46 -18.98 11.57 9.40
CA ASN A 46 -18.16 12.45 10.24
C ASN A 46 -18.06 11.94 11.69
N ALA A 47 -17.61 10.69 11.85
CA ALA A 47 -17.46 9.98 13.12
C ALA A 47 -18.79 9.75 13.92
N ASN A 48 -19.95 10.04 13.36
CA ASN A 48 -21.25 9.66 13.97
C ASN A 48 -21.49 8.16 13.78
N ARG A 49 -20.89 7.37 14.68
CA ARG A 49 -20.89 5.90 14.61
C ARG A 49 -22.28 5.30 14.66
N SER A 50 -23.19 5.87 15.46
CA SER A 50 -24.57 5.34 15.59
C SER A 50 -25.34 5.53 14.30
N ALA A 51 -25.31 6.72 13.70
CA ALA A 51 -25.97 7.00 12.43
C ALA A 51 -25.36 6.12 11.30
N PHE A 52 -24.04 5.96 11.27
CA PHE A 52 -23.36 5.08 10.33
C PHE A 52 -23.86 3.63 10.44
N VAL A 53 -23.85 3.05 11.65
CA VAL A 53 -24.27 1.66 11.88
C VAL A 53 -25.72 1.45 11.47
N ILE A 54 -26.64 2.35 11.89
CA ILE A 54 -28.07 2.27 11.54
C ILE A 54 -28.24 2.28 10.01
N GLN A 55 -27.59 3.22 9.32
CA GLN A 55 -27.73 3.34 7.87
C GLN A 55 -27.10 2.17 7.12
N ALA A 56 -25.89 1.75 7.54
CA ALA A 56 -25.17 0.62 6.93
C ALA A 56 -25.97 -0.69 7.08
N VAL A 57 -26.57 -0.94 8.25
CA VAL A 57 -27.44 -2.10 8.44
C VAL A 57 -28.72 -1.98 7.62
N LYS A 58 -29.41 -0.82 7.68
CA LYS A 58 -30.70 -0.59 6.97
C LYS A 58 -30.59 -0.83 5.46
N ASN A 59 -29.49 -0.39 4.85
CA ASN A 59 -29.27 -0.57 3.41
C ASN A 59 -28.60 -1.93 3.13
N GLY A 60 -27.68 -2.37 3.97
CA GLY A 60 -26.99 -3.65 3.81
C GLY A 60 -27.91 -4.86 3.81
N ILE A 61 -29.01 -4.85 4.59
CA ILE A 61 -30.01 -5.95 4.58
C ILE A 61 -30.83 -6.03 3.28
N LYS A 62 -30.72 -5.02 2.42
CA LYS A 62 -31.42 -4.97 1.13
C LYS A 62 -30.48 -5.19 -0.05
N ALA A 63 -29.19 -5.16 0.18
CA ALA A 63 -28.18 -5.32 -0.84
C ALA A 63 -27.93 -6.83 -1.13
N ASP A 64 -27.57 -7.14 -2.37
CA ASP A 64 -27.12 -8.48 -2.74
C ASP A 64 -25.74 -8.76 -2.17
N VAL A 65 -24.83 -7.77 -2.23
CA VAL A 65 -23.45 -7.85 -1.74
C VAL A 65 -23.12 -6.65 -0.84
N VAL A 66 -22.55 -6.90 0.32
CA VAL A 66 -21.99 -5.89 1.23
C VAL A 66 -20.51 -6.14 1.40
N ILE A 67 -19.67 -5.16 1.07
CA ILE A 67 -18.22 -5.24 1.21
C ILE A 67 -17.78 -4.41 2.41
N LEU A 68 -17.23 -5.07 3.42
CA LEU A 68 -16.64 -4.43 4.59
C LEU A 68 -15.14 -4.24 4.34
N THR A 69 -14.70 -2.99 4.34
CA THR A 69 -13.30 -2.64 4.05
C THR A 69 -12.38 -2.72 5.27
N HIS A 70 -12.88 -3.12 6.42
CA HIS A 70 -12.07 -3.27 7.64
C HIS A 70 -12.74 -4.21 8.64
N ILE A 71 -11.93 -5.04 9.32
CA ILE A 71 -12.42 -6.04 10.29
C ILE A 71 -13.17 -5.42 11.49
N ASN A 72 -12.95 -4.14 11.81
CA ASN A 72 -13.70 -3.45 12.87
C ASN A 72 -15.18 -3.25 12.53
N LEU A 73 -15.57 -3.43 11.27
CA LEU A 73 -16.98 -3.40 10.83
C LEU A 73 -17.69 -4.76 11.00
N ALA A 74 -17.02 -5.76 11.54
CA ALA A 74 -17.50 -7.14 11.71
C ALA A 74 -18.90 -7.23 12.34
N LEU A 75 -19.20 -6.38 13.35
CA LEU A 75 -20.51 -6.38 14.00
C LEU A 75 -21.65 -6.00 13.04
N ILE A 76 -21.40 -5.06 12.14
CA ILE A 76 -22.37 -4.66 11.09
C ILE A 76 -22.64 -5.86 10.18
N GLY A 77 -21.59 -6.53 9.72
CA GLY A 77 -21.74 -7.73 8.89
C GLY A 77 -22.51 -8.85 9.58
N LEU A 78 -22.27 -9.08 10.88
CA LEU A 78 -23.02 -10.07 11.66
C LEU A 78 -24.51 -9.72 11.77
N ILE A 79 -24.83 -8.45 12.01
CA ILE A 79 -26.23 -8.01 12.11
C ILE A 79 -26.92 -8.20 10.76
N ILE A 80 -26.29 -7.81 9.66
CA ILE A 80 -26.83 -7.98 8.30
C ILE A 80 -27.10 -9.46 8.04
N LYS A 81 -26.09 -10.34 8.23
CA LYS A 81 -26.24 -11.79 8.03
C LYS A 81 -27.33 -12.42 8.90
N LYS A 82 -27.53 -11.92 10.13
CA LYS A 82 -28.58 -12.41 11.04
C LYS A 82 -29.98 -12.00 10.57
N ILE A 83 -30.14 -10.79 10.03
CA ILE A 83 -31.46 -10.26 9.57
C ILE A 83 -31.77 -10.79 8.17
N ASN A 84 -30.81 -10.73 7.25
CA ASN A 84 -30.95 -11.27 5.89
C ASN A 84 -29.76 -12.19 5.56
N PRO A 85 -29.91 -13.52 5.76
CA PRO A 85 -28.86 -14.49 5.43
C PRO A 85 -28.52 -14.56 3.94
N GLN A 86 -29.37 -14.10 3.05
CA GLN A 86 -29.13 -14.13 1.59
C GLN A 86 -28.12 -13.07 1.15
N THR A 87 -28.07 -11.93 1.85
CA THR A 87 -27.04 -10.90 1.57
C THR A 87 -25.65 -11.52 1.70
N LYS A 88 -24.85 -11.43 0.64
CA LYS A 88 -23.45 -11.85 0.68
C LYS A 88 -22.63 -10.77 1.39
N VAL A 89 -21.91 -11.14 2.44
CA VAL A 89 -21.07 -10.21 3.19
C VAL A 89 -19.61 -10.59 3.03
N TRP A 90 -18.82 -9.70 2.45
CA TRP A 90 -17.40 -9.87 2.21
C TRP A 90 -16.58 -9.00 3.14
N LEU A 91 -15.36 -9.44 3.43
CA LEU A 91 -14.34 -8.66 4.11
C LEU A 91 -13.17 -8.42 3.16
N ILE A 92 -12.68 -7.18 3.08
CA ILE A 92 -11.36 -6.92 2.53
C ILE A 92 -10.36 -6.92 3.69
N ALA A 93 -9.36 -7.78 3.59
CA ALA A 93 -8.29 -7.94 4.57
C ALA A 93 -7.01 -7.28 4.03
N HIS A 94 -6.59 -6.19 4.70
CA HIS A 94 -5.46 -5.36 4.26
C HIS A 94 -4.10 -5.80 4.83
N GLY A 95 -4.11 -6.62 5.90
CA GLY A 95 -2.87 -7.14 6.48
C GLY A 95 -2.83 -7.06 8.00
N ILE A 96 -2.07 -6.14 8.56
CA ILE A 96 -1.74 -6.06 10.00
C ILE A 96 -2.98 -6.11 10.90
N GLU A 97 -4.09 -5.49 10.49
CA GLU A 97 -5.34 -5.43 11.26
C GLU A 97 -5.99 -6.80 11.46
N VAL A 98 -5.68 -7.77 10.58
CA VAL A 98 -6.17 -9.16 10.66
C VAL A 98 -5.09 -10.17 11.06
N TRP A 99 -3.81 -9.81 11.11
CA TRP A 99 -2.73 -10.73 11.53
C TRP A 99 -2.60 -10.85 13.05
N ARG A 100 -3.29 -10.01 13.79
CA ARG A 100 -3.35 -10.04 15.27
C ARG A 100 -4.45 -10.96 15.77
N SER A 101 -4.45 -11.22 17.07
CA SER A 101 -5.58 -11.87 17.74
C SER A 101 -6.83 -11.01 17.59
N LEU A 102 -7.91 -11.61 17.12
CA LEU A 102 -9.18 -10.97 16.88
C LEU A 102 -10.12 -11.14 18.08
N SER A 103 -11.04 -10.18 18.26
CA SER A 103 -12.07 -10.25 19.29
C SER A 103 -13.08 -11.37 18.99
N PHE A 104 -13.89 -11.74 19.99
CA PHE A 104 -14.91 -12.76 19.83
C PHE A 104 -15.85 -12.47 18.64
N PHE A 105 -16.37 -11.24 18.52
CA PHE A 105 -17.28 -10.88 17.44
C PHE A 105 -16.62 -10.89 16.06
N GLN A 106 -15.35 -10.49 15.98
CA GLN A 106 -14.56 -10.54 14.74
C GLN A 106 -14.35 -12.00 14.29
N ASN A 107 -14.02 -12.89 15.22
CA ASN A 107 -13.89 -14.32 14.92
C ASN A 107 -15.22 -14.96 14.50
N VAL A 108 -16.32 -14.61 15.18
CA VAL A 108 -17.65 -15.08 14.79
C VAL A 108 -18.01 -14.57 13.40
N PHE A 109 -17.72 -13.29 13.08
CA PHE A 109 -17.96 -12.73 11.78
C PHE A 109 -17.20 -13.48 10.68
N LEU A 110 -15.92 -13.75 10.86
CA LEU A 110 -15.09 -14.47 9.88
C LEU A 110 -15.65 -15.87 9.55
N LYS A 111 -16.27 -16.54 10.52
CA LYS A 111 -16.92 -17.84 10.29
C LYS A 111 -18.18 -17.71 9.41
N HIS A 112 -18.88 -16.57 9.49
CA HIS A 112 -20.18 -16.36 8.84
C HIS A 112 -20.09 -15.49 7.57
N CYS A 113 -19.01 -14.74 7.34
CA CYS A 113 -18.85 -13.99 6.10
C CYS A 113 -18.73 -14.96 4.91
N ASP A 114 -19.17 -14.50 3.76
CA ASP A 114 -19.22 -15.35 2.55
C ASP A 114 -17.85 -15.41 1.86
N LYS A 115 -17.07 -14.30 1.91
CA LYS A 115 -15.75 -14.22 1.27
C LYS A 115 -14.82 -13.30 2.06
N VAL A 116 -13.53 -13.65 2.10
CA VAL A 116 -12.44 -12.80 2.58
C VAL A 116 -11.54 -12.51 1.38
N VAL A 117 -11.50 -11.25 0.96
CA VAL A 117 -10.65 -10.77 -0.12
C VAL A 117 -9.36 -10.20 0.47
N CYS A 118 -8.26 -10.90 0.26
CA CYS A 118 -6.95 -10.57 0.80
C CYS A 118 -6.14 -9.76 -0.21
N VAL A 119 -5.44 -8.72 0.24
CA VAL A 119 -4.63 -7.87 -0.65
C VAL A 119 -3.32 -8.54 -1.10
N SER A 120 -2.95 -9.68 -0.51
CA SER A 120 -1.75 -10.46 -0.84
C SER A 120 -1.95 -11.94 -0.52
N ASP A 121 -1.15 -12.81 -1.14
CA ASP A 121 -1.11 -14.23 -0.75
C ASP A 121 -0.64 -14.38 0.69
N PHE A 122 0.34 -13.58 1.12
CA PHE A 122 0.78 -13.58 2.51
C PHE A 122 -0.39 -13.33 3.48
N THR A 123 -1.22 -12.31 3.24
CA THR A 123 -2.42 -12.05 4.05
C THR A 123 -3.41 -13.22 4.00
N LYS A 124 -3.61 -13.82 2.83
CA LYS A 124 -4.44 -15.02 2.68
C LYS A 124 -3.93 -16.18 3.55
N GLN A 125 -2.63 -16.46 3.52
CA GLN A 125 -2.02 -17.51 4.36
C GLN A 125 -2.18 -17.20 5.87
N GLN A 126 -2.07 -15.93 6.28
CA GLN A 126 -2.33 -15.53 7.66
C GLN A 126 -3.80 -15.77 8.05
N MET A 127 -4.76 -15.49 7.16
CA MET A 127 -6.18 -15.73 7.42
C MET A 127 -6.47 -17.23 7.60
N ILE A 128 -5.89 -18.07 6.76
CA ILE A 128 -6.04 -19.52 6.83
C ILE A 128 -5.39 -20.08 8.11
N SER A 129 -4.11 -19.75 8.33
CA SER A 129 -3.32 -20.37 9.42
C SER A 129 -3.71 -19.86 10.81
N ARG A 130 -4.00 -18.55 10.97
CA ARG A 130 -4.29 -17.96 12.29
C ARG A 130 -5.76 -18.03 12.67
N HIS A 131 -6.65 -17.89 11.70
CA HIS A 131 -8.09 -17.80 11.96
C HIS A 131 -8.89 -19.01 11.49
N GLY A 132 -8.22 -20.00 10.88
CA GLY A 132 -8.86 -21.24 10.42
C GLY A 132 -9.91 -20.99 9.33
N ILE A 133 -9.74 -19.95 8.51
CA ILE A 133 -10.64 -19.67 7.40
C ILE A 133 -10.33 -20.68 6.28
N SER A 134 -11.37 -21.27 5.70
CA SER A 134 -11.17 -22.20 4.61
C SER A 134 -10.64 -21.51 3.35
N GLN A 135 -9.80 -22.22 2.60
CA GLN A 135 -9.10 -21.67 1.44
C GLN A 135 -10.06 -21.17 0.35
N ASP A 136 -11.19 -21.84 0.17
CA ASP A 136 -12.25 -21.52 -0.79
C ASP A 136 -12.96 -20.19 -0.47
N LYS A 137 -13.00 -19.79 0.80
CA LYS A 137 -13.51 -18.46 1.22
C LYS A 137 -12.52 -17.34 0.97
N CYS A 138 -11.23 -17.63 0.81
CA CYS A 138 -10.18 -16.61 0.64
C CYS A 138 -9.88 -16.41 -0.84
N ALA A 139 -10.07 -15.19 -1.32
CA ALA A 139 -9.62 -14.73 -2.62
C ALA A 139 -8.47 -13.74 -2.49
N ILE A 140 -7.65 -13.59 -3.53
CA ILE A 140 -6.61 -12.57 -3.60
C ILE A 140 -7.08 -11.50 -4.57
N LEU A 141 -6.98 -10.23 -4.14
CA LEU A 141 -7.12 -9.06 -4.99
C LEU A 141 -6.00 -8.10 -4.62
N ASN A 142 -4.89 -8.17 -5.35
CA ASN A 142 -3.78 -7.26 -5.13
C ASN A 142 -4.22 -5.81 -5.35
N ASN A 143 -3.60 -4.87 -4.63
CA ASN A 143 -3.88 -3.46 -4.83
C ASN A 143 -3.41 -3.01 -6.23
N ALA A 144 -4.02 -1.94 -6.73
CA ALA A 144 -3.63 -1.29 -7.97
C ALA A 144 -3.05 0.10 -7.72
N ILE A 145 -2.37 0.61 -8.72
CA ILE A 145 -1.92 2.00 -8.78
C ILE A 145 -3.16 2.89 -8.85
N ASP A 146 -3.08 4.03 -8.17
CA ASP A 146 -4.15 5.02 -8.21
C ASP A 146 -4.37 5.50 -9.67
N PRO A 147 -5.60 5.43 -10.22
CA PRO A 147 -5.87 5.78 -11.61
C PRO A 147 -5.57 7.24 -11.95
N PHE A 148 -5.48 8.11 -10.94
CA PHE A 148 -5.17 9.53 -11.11
C PHE A 148 -3.72 9.87 -10.78
N MET A 149 -2.89 8.88 -10.47
CA MET A 149 -1.47 9.08 -10.27
C MET A 149 -0.82 9.52 -11.59
N GLN A 150 -0.12 10.64 -11.56
CA GLN A 150 0.58 11.17 -12.74
C GLN A 150 1.88 10.38 -12.97
N LEU A 151 1.82 9.42 -13.88
CA LEU A 151 2.98 8.60 -14.20
C LEU A 151 3.97 9.35 -15.09
N PRO A 152 5.30 9.22 -14.85
CA PRO A 152 6.31 9.85 -15.69
C PRO A 152 6.38 9.21 -17.06
N THR A 153 6.62 10.04 -18.08
CA THR A 153 6.93 9.63 -19.45
C THR A 153 8.43 9.75 -19.77
N ALA A 154 9.19 10.40 -18.89
CA ALA A 154 10.64 10.54 -18.97
C ALA A 154 11.27 10.25 -17.60
N PHE A 155 12.36 9.50 -17.60
CA PHE A 155 13.02 9.03 -16.38
C PHE A 155 14.28 9.85 -16.09
N VAL A 156 14.07 11.13 -15.76
CA VAL A 156 15.12 12.10 -15.47
C VAL A 156 14.92 12.66 -14.06
N LYS A 157 16.02 12.81 -13.30
CA LYS A 157 15.95 13.40 -11.96
C LYS A 157 15.41 14.85 -12.04
N PRO A 158 14.36 15.19 -11.29
CA PRO A 158 13.74 16.52 -11.37
C PRO A 158 14.64 17.62 -10.84
N GLN A 159 14.99 18.62 -11.68
CA GLN A 159 15.91 19.68 -11.31
C GLN A 159 15.46 20.48 -10.09
N HIS A 160 14.15 20.70 -9.93
CA HIS A 160 13.64 21.44 -8.77
C HIS A 160 13.87 20.70 -7.44
N LEU A 161 13.84 19.34 -7.43
CA LEU A 161 14.14 18.54 -6.25
C LEU A 161 15.65 18.46 -6.00
N LEU A 162 16.45 18.36 -7.06
CA LEU A 162 17.90 18.45 -6.93
C LEU A 162 18.29 19.77 -6.24
N ASN A 163 17.74 20.90 -6.69
CA ASN A 163 17.98 22.20 -6.09
C ASN A 163 17.44 22.29 -4.65
N LYS A 164 16.23 21.76 -4.41
CA LYS A 164 15.58 21.79 -3.08
C LYS A 164 16.41 21.09 -2.02
N TYR A 165 17.04 19.96 -2.39
CA TYR A 165 17.78 19.11 -1.46
C TYR A 165 19.31 19.27 -1.57
N ASN A 166 19.81 20.27 -2.30
CA ASN A 166 21.24 20.51 -2.56
C ASN A 166 21.94 19.26 -3.13
N LEU A 167 21.28 18.60 -4.07
CA LEU A 167 21.77 17.41 -4.75
C LEU A 167 22.25 17.74 -6.16
N THR A 168 23.11 16.87 -6.69
CA THR A 168 23.55 16.91 -8.08
C THR A 168 22.99 15.70 -8.85
N PRO A 169 22.93 15.75 -10.18
CA PRO A 169 22.52 14.59 -10.98
C PRO A 169 23.36 13.34 -10.73
N ASP A 170 24.65 13.52 -10.35
CA ASP A 170 25.60 12.43 -10.13
C ASP A 170 25.46 11.76 -8.76
N ASN A 171 24.74 12.37 -7.82
CA ASN A 171 24.47 11.72 -6.54
C ASN A 171 23.73 10.40 -6.75
N ARG A 172 24.21 9.33 -6.11
CA ARG A 172 23.46 8.08 -5.96
C ARG A 172 22.47 8.27 -4.83
N ILE A 173 21.17 8.04 -5.10
CA ILE A 173 20.11 8.36 -4.18
C ILE A 173 19.30 7.10 -3.84
N ILE A 174 19.34 6.71 -2.57
CA ILE A 174 18.44 5.72 -1.99
C ILE A 174 17.22 6.48 -1.49
N TYR A 175 16.01 5.94 -1.73
CA TYR A 175 14.77 6.57 -1.30
C TYR A 175 13.91 5.61 -0.49
N THR A 176 13.33 6.13 0.59
CA THR A 176 12.26 5.48 1.36
C THR A 176 11.11 6.44 1.55
N LEU A 177 9.89 5.98 1.30
CA LEU A 177 8.65 6.69 1.61
C LEU A 177 7.80 5.80 2.50
N THR A 178 7.61 6.23 3.76
CA THR A 178 6.81 5.47 4.72
C THR A 178 6.32 6.37 5.84
N ARG A 179 5.32 5.91 6.61
CA ARG A 179 4.98 6.59 7.86
C ARG A 179 6.08 6.30 8.89
N LEU A 180 6.60 7.34 9.50
CA LEU A 180 7.68 7.28 10.47
C LEU A 180 7.09 7.45 11.87
N ALA A 181 6.62 6.36 12.45
CA ALA A 181 6.07 6.32 13.80
C ALA A 181 6.92 5.41 14.69
N ASN A 182 7.16 5.82 15.93
CA ASN A 182 7.97 5.04 16.89
C ASN A 182 7.45 3.60 17.09
N SER A 183 6.16 3.38 16.89
CA SER A 183 5.55 2.04 16.91
C SER A 183 5.77 1.22 15.65
N GLU A 184 6.34 1.79 14.57
CA GLU A 184 6.47 1.19 13.25
C GLU A 184 7.94 1.00 12.79
N GLN A 185 8.88 0.86 13.71
CA GLN A 185 10.30 0.60 13.41
C GLN A 185 10.53 -0.67 12.57
N TYR A 186 9.52 -1.56 12.51
CA TYR A 186 9.52 -2.72 11.63
C TYR A 186 9.52 -2.36 10.13
N LYS A 187 9.37 -1.09 9.76
CA LYS A 187 9.47 -0.60 8.38
C LYS A 187 10.89 -0.68 7.81
N GLY A 188 11.92 -0.76 8.66
CA GLY A 188 13.27 -1.07 8.24
C GLY A 188 14.10 0.12 7.74
N HIS A 189 13.66 1.36 7.96
CA HIS A 189 14.46 2.55 7.64
C HIS A 189 15.76 2.64 8.45
N ASP A 190 15.78 2.08 9.68
CA ASP A 190 16.98 2.01 10.51
C ASP A 190 18.08 1.16 9.87
N GLN A 191 17.72 0.05 9.21
CA GLN A 191 18.65 -0.80 8.50
C GLN A 191 19.32 -0.05 7.34
N VAL A 192 18.54 0.78 6.64
CA VAL A 192 19.07 1.60 5.54
C VAL A 192 20.02 2.67 6.10
N ILE A 193 19.64 3.38 7.18
CA ILE A 193 20.49 4.39 7.84
C ILE A 193 21.85 3.77 8.20
N LYS A 194 21.87 2.61 8.86
CA LYS A 194 23.09 1.91 9.27
C LYS A 194 24.01 1.54 8.09
N LEU A 195 23.45 1.35 6.90
CA LEU A 195 24.23 1.03 5.72
C LEU A 195 24.88 2.23 5.04
N ILE A 196 24.39 3.46 5.31
CA ILE A 196 24.90 4.66 4.61
C ILE A 196 26.39 4.85 4.82
N SER A 197 26.92 4.64 6.04
CA SER A 197 28.36 4.75 6.32
C SER A 197 29.20 3.74 5.51
N ARG A 198 28.69 2.50 5.33
CA ARG A 198 29.36 1.47 4.53
C ARG A 198 29.29 1.81 3.03
N LEU A 199 28.11 2.18 2.55
CA LEU A 199 27.90 2.53 1.14
C LEU A 199 28.67 3.79 0.73
N LYS A 200 28.86 4.76 1.64
CA LYS A 200 29.64 5.97 1.42
C LYS A 200 31.11 5.68 1.08
N ALA A 201 31.68 4.62 1.65
CA ALA A 201 33.05 4.20 1.32
C ALA A 201 33.21 3.82 -0.18
N LYS A 202 32.17 3.24 -0.77
CA LYS A 202 32.13 2.86 -2.19
C LYS A 202 31.58 3.95 -3.10
N TYR A 203 30.58 4.71 -2.61
CA TYR A 203 29.91 5.79 -3.32
C TYR A 203 29.98 7.10 -2.53
N PRO A 204 31.07 7.88 -2.63
CA PRO A 204 31.27 9.10 -1.80
C PRO A 204 30.16 10.13 -1.92
N GLY A 205 29.39 10.12 -3.01
CA GLY A 205 28.24 11.02 -3.24
C GLY A 205 26.89 10.40 -2.94
N ILE A 206 26.83 9.26 -2.22
CA ILE A 206 25.55 8.62 -1.89
C ILE A 206 24.72 9.49 -0.96
N LYS A 207 23.42 9.51 -1.18
CA LYS A 207 22.44 10.20 -0.31
C LYS A 207 21.26 9.27 -0.02
N TYR A 208 20.77 9.37 1.19
CA TYR A 208 19.54 8.71 1.60
C TYR A 208 18.44 9.75 1.82
N VAL A 209 17.39 9.68 1.03
CA VAL A 209 16.20 10.54 1.18
C VAL A 209 15.13 9.72 1.87
N LEU A 210 14.76 10.13 3.08
CA LEU A 210 13.73 9.49 3.91
C LEU A 210 12.54 10.42 4.03
N SER A 211 11.41 10.00 3.46
CA SER A 211 10.17 10.78 3.38
C SER A 211 9.07 10.13 4.19
N GLY A 212 8.21 10.96 4.75
CA GLY A 212 7.00 10.56 5.44
C GLY A 212 6.70 11.43 6.65
N GLN A 213 5.45 11.36 7.09
CA GLN A 213 5.08 12.01 8.33
C GLN A 213 5.67 11.25 9.50
N TYR A 214 6.38 11.95 10.37
CA TYR A 214 6.93 11.38 11.60
C TYR A 214 6.22 11.92 12.85
N ASP A 215 6.16 11.10 13.91
CA ASP A 215 5.86 11.60 15.24
C ASP A 215 7.14 12.19 15.89
N VAL A 216 6.96 13.06 16.87
CA VAL A 216 8.06 13.78 17.53
C VAL A 216 9.13 12.83 18.11
N ASN A 217 8.71 11.72 18.69
CA ASN A 217 9.65 10.76 19.30
C ASN A 217 10.49 10.05 18.25
N GLU A 218 9.87 9.68 17.13
CA GLU A 218 10.56 9.03 16.03
C GLU A 218 11.52 9.98 15.30
N GLU A 219 11.12 11.25 15.14
CA GLU A 219 12.01 12.26 14.56
C GLU A 219 13.30 12.42 15.38
N ILE A 220 13.17 12.57 16.71
CA ILE A 220 14.31 12.69 17.63
C ILE A 220 15.19 11.43 17.50
N ARG A 221 14.58 10.25 17.60
CA ARG A 221 15.30 8.98 17.53
C ARG A 221 16.09 8.81 16.23
N ILE A 222 15.49 9.13 15.09
CA ILE A 222 16.16 9.04 13.77
C ILE A 222 17.31 10.02 13.70
N LYS A 223 17.14 11.26 14.16
CA LYS A 223 18.21 12.27 14.19
C LYS A 223 19.37 11.86 15.08
N ASP A 224 19.08 11.24 16.24
CA ASP A 224 20.11 10.73 17.15
C ASP A 224 20.94 9.60 16.49
N ILE A 225 20.31 8.67 15.76
CA ILE A 225 21.01 7.61 15.03
C ILE A 225 21.91 8.23 13.94
N ILE A 226 21.40 9.15 13.17
CA ILE A 226 22.13 9.86 12.10
C ILE A 226 23.37 10.57 12.66
N ALA A 227 23.22 11.29 13.79
CA ALA A 227 24.30 11.99 14.46
C ALA A 227 25.34 11.03 15.07
N GLN A 228 24.91 9.92 15.66
CA GLN A 228 25.81 8.90 16.20
C GLN A 228 26.69 8.27 15.13
N ASP A 229 26.14 8.08 13.92
CA ASP A 229 26.86 7.49 12.80
C ASP A 229 27.66 8.54 11.98
N GLY A 230 27.53 9.84 12.25
CA GLY A 230 28.24 10.93 11.60
C GLY A 230 27.88 11.07 10.11
N ILE A 231 26.59 10.90 9.78
CA ILE A 231 26.06 10.89 8.41
C ILE A 231 25.00 11.98 8.18
N GLU A 232 25.04 13.06 8.95
CA GLU A 232 24.07 14.16 8.88
C GLU A 232 23.99 14.79 7.49
N ASP A 233 25.11 14.86 6.80
CA ASP A 233 25.18 15.41 5.44
C ASP A 233 24.68 14.41 4.38
N ASP A 234 24.53 13.13 4.72
CA ASP A 234 24.20 12.08 3.77
C ASP A 234 22.75 11.61 3.87
N VAL A 235 22.03 11.98 4.92
CA VAL A 235 20.61 11.64 5.16
C VAL A 235 19.73 12.87 5.11
N ILE A 236 18.73 12.86 4.25
CA ILE A 236 17.78 13.97 4.06
C ILE A 236 16.42 13.53 4.56
N LEU A 237 15.95 14.15 5.65
CA LEU A 237 14.59 13.95 6.17
C LEU A 237 13.67 15.00 5.55
N THR A 238 12.73 14.57 4.69
CA THR A 238 11.88 15.52 3.96
C THR A 238 10.60 15.89 4.68
N GLY A 239 10.18 15.08 5.66
CA GLY A 239 8.85 15.17 6.23
C GLY A 239 7.77 14.65 5.28
N PHE A 240 6.55 15.12 5.47
CA PHE A 240 5.39 14.77 4.65
C PHE A 240 5.58 15.25 3.19
N ILE A 241 5.18 14.40 2.25
CA ILE A 241 5.17 14.71 0.81
C ILE A 241 3.71 14.67 0.33
N ASP A 242 3.26 15.70 -0.35
CA ASP A 242 1.96 15.72 -1.00
C ASP A 242 1.85 14.62 -2.06
N GLU A 243 0.69 13.97 -2.19
CA GLU A 243 0.47 12.86 -3.15
C GLU A 243 0.90 13.24 -4.59
N LYS A 244 0.64 14.47 -5.02
CA LYS A 244 1.01 14.96 -6.36
C LYS A 244 2.53 15.03 -6.61
N ASP A 245 3.33 15.16 -5.53
CA ASP A 245 4.78 15.30 -5.61
C ASP A 245 5.52 13.95 -5.43
N ILE A 246 4.81 12.88 -5.06
CA ILE A 246 5.37 11.53 -4.86
C ILE A 246 6.07 11.01 -6.12
N PRO A 247 5.48 11.09 -7.34
CA PRO A 247 6.15 10.61 -8.55
C PRO A 247 7.48 11.30 -8.82
N ALA A 248 7.58 12.62 -8.54
CA ALA A 248 8.82 13.36 -8.69
C ALA A 248 9.92 12.87 -7.73
N HIS A 249 9.54 12.48 -6.49
CA HIS A 249 10.49 11.92 -5.53
C HIS A 249 10.95 10.52 -5.93
N PHE A 250 10.09 9.69 -6.52
CA PHE A 250 10.52 8.42 -7.11
C PHE A 250 11.49 8.64 -8.28
N LEU A 251 11.25 9.64 -9.13
CA LEU A 251 12.17 9.97 -10.23
C LEU A 251 13.54 10.50 -9.75
N LEU A 252 13.59 11.14 -8.57
CA LEU A 252 14.82 11.64 -7.98
C LEU A 252 15.79 10.51 -7.63
N ALA A 253 15.27 9.33 -7.28
CA ALA A 253 16.03 8.23 -6.73
C ALA A 253 16.58 7.26 -7.78
N ASP A 254 17.61 6.52 -7.38
CA ASP A 254 18.20 5.41 -8.14
C ASP A 254 17.65 4.04 -7.68
N VAL A 255 17.23 3.94 -6.41
CA VAL A 255 16.60 2.74 -5.84
C VAL A 255 15.64 3.12 -4.72
N PHE A 256 14.47 2.47 -4.67
CA PHE A 256 13.55 2.52 -3.54
C PHE A 256 13.81 1.35 -2.60
N VAL A 257 14.01 1.63 -1.31
CA VAL A 257 14.37 0.62 -0.31
C VAL A 257 13.44 0.72 0.87
N LEU A 258 12.69 -0.34 1.16
CA LEU A 258 11.84 -0.45 2.35
C LEU A 258 11.82 -1.91 2.83
N PRO A 259 12.85 -2.36 3.59
CA PRO A 259 12.98 -3.74 4.05
C PRO A 259 12.06 -3.99 5.26
N SER A 260 10.74 -3.82 5.03
CA SER A 260 9.73 -3.99 6.06
C SER A 260 9.53 -5.46 6.43
N LYS A 261 9.04 -5.68 7.66
CA LYS A 261 8.62 -6.99 8.19
C LYS A 261 7.11 -7.13 8.33
N LYS A 262 6.35 -6.06 8.06
CA LYS A 262 4.89 -6.04 8.27
C LYS A 262 4.18 -5.14 7.25
N GLU A 263 4.25 -5.50 5.98
CA GLU A 263 3.42 -4.89 4.93
C GLU A 263 2.31 -5.84 4.52
N GLY A 264 1.09 -5.32 4.43
CA GLY A 264 -0.03 -6.10 3.92
C GLY A 264 0.10 -6.42 2.43
N PHE A 265 0.63 -5.46 1.68
CA PHE A 265 0.97 -5.54 0.26
C PHE A 265 2.09 -4.55 -0.10
N GLY A 266 2.03 -3.31 0.43
CA GLY A 266 2.99 -2.26 0.14
C GLY A 266 2.71 -1.55 -1.19
N ILE A 267 1.63 -0.76 -1.26
CA ILE A 267 1.27 0.03 -2.45
C ILE A 267 2.43 0.90 -2.93
N VAL A 268 3.23 1.43 -2.02
CA VAL A 268 4.39 2.27 -2.31
C VAL A 268 5.41 1.58 -3.24
N PHE A 269 5.52 0.25 -3.20
CA PHE A 269 6.40 -0.48 -4.12
C PHE A 269 5.89 -0.43 -5.55
N ILE A 270 4.59 -0.65 -5.77
CA ILE A 270 4.02 -0.58 -7.12
C ILE A 270 4.00 0.86 -7.64
N GLU A 271 3.86 1.87 -6.77
CA GLU A 271 3.98 3.28 -7.13
C GLU A 271 5.41 3.63 -7.59
N ALA A 272 6.43 3.16 -6.86
CA ALA A 272 7.83 3.32 -7.25
C ALA A 272 8.14 2.62 -8.59
N LEU A 273 7.69 1.37 -8.74
CA LEU A 273 7.83 0.59 -9.98
C LEU A 273 7.13 1.26 -11.17
N ALA A 274 5.94 1.84 -10.96
CA ALA A 274 5.21 2.58 -11.98
C ALA A 274 5.91 3.90 -12.37
N CYS A 275 6.81 4.39 -11.52
CA CYS A 275 7.74 5.48 -11.85
C CYS A 275 9.07 4.99 -12.42
N GLY A 276 9.19 3.70 -12.75
CA GLY A 276 10.40 3.09 -13.31
C GLY A 276 11.55 2.98 -12.31
N LEU A 277 11.28 3.07 -11.00
CA LEU A 277 12.29 2.99 -9.95
C LEU A 277 12.43 1.54 -9.46
N PRO A 278 13.65 0.95 -9.52
CA PRO A 278 13.89 -0.37 -8.93
C PRO A 278 13.61 -0.39 -7.43
N VAL A 279 13.08 -1.50 -6.92
CA VAL A 279 12.67 -1.62 -5.52
C VAL A 279 13.34 -2.78 -4.80
N ILE A 280 13.63 -2.57 -3.50
CA ILE A 280 14.05 -3.60 -2.55
C ILE A 280 13.05 -3.61 -1.41
N CYS A 281 12.47 -4.78 -1.12
CA CYS A 281 11.51 -4.98 -0.03
C CYS A 281 11.98 -6.07 0.95
N GLY A 282 11.25 -6.22 2.06
CA GLY A 282 11.40 -7.39 2.94
C GLY A 282 10.84 -8.66 2.32
N ASN A 283 11.30 -9.82 2.78
CA ASN A 283 10.85 -11.14 2.30
C ASN A 283 9.88 -11.85 3.24
N ALA A 284 9.49 -11.23 4.36
CA ALA A 284 8.73 -11.87 5.43
C ALA A 284 7.28 -11.37 5.57
N ASP A 285 6.76 -10.65 4.58
CA ASP A 285 5.45 -10.04 4.58
C ASP A 285 4.83 -9.95 3.17
N GLY A 286 3.71 -9.22 3.02
CA GLY A 286 3.02 -9.09 1.74
C GLY A 286 3.74 -8.26 0.68
N SER A 287 4.90 -7.69 0.96
CA SER A 287 5.68 -6.91 -0.03
C SER A 287 6.12 -7.75 -1.23
N THR A 288 6.33 -9.05 -1.02
CA THR A 288 6.70 -9.99 -2.09
C THR A 288 5.64 -10.09 -3.18
N ASP A 289 4.37 -9.92 -2.85
CA ASP A 289 3.29 -9.86 -3.83
C ASP A 289 3.40 -8.60 -4.73
N ALA A 290 3.75 -7.45 -4.15
CA ALA A 290 3.91 -6.20 -4.90
C ALA A 290 5.06 -6.26 -5.91
N ILE A 291 6.08 -7.06 -5.65
CA ILE A 291 7.20 -7.28 -6.58
C ILE A 291 7.07 -8.57 -7.40
N ARG A 292 5.89 -9.20 -7.41
CA ARG A 292 5.63 -10.44 -8.14
C ARG A 292 6.66 -11.53 -7.82
N ASN A 293 6.95 -11.72 -6.52
CA ASN A 293 7.90 -12.73 -6.04
C ASN A 293 9.29 -12.64 -6.70
N GLY A 294 9.78 -11.43 -6.95
CA GLY A 294 11.11 -11.18 -7.51
C GLY A 294 11.12 -10.83 -9.01
N GLU A 295 10.00 -10.88 -9.71
CA GLU A 295 9.92 -10.50 -11.13
C GLU A 295 10.13 -8.99 -11.36
N LEU A 296 9.67 -8.16 -10.42
CA LEU A 296 9.68 -6.69 -10.54
C LEU A 296 10.64 -6.01 -9.58
N GLY A 297 11.21 -6.72 -8.60
CA GLY A 297 12.08 -6.14 -7.58
C GLY A 297 12.85 -7.21 -6.81
N THR A 298 13.59 -6.79 -5.80
CA THR A 298 14.40 -7.69 -4.97
C THR A 298 13.82 -7.80 -3.56
N ALA A 299 13.64 -9.02 -3.06
CA ALA A 299 13.27 -9.28 -1.68
C ALA A 299 14.49 -9.70 -0.86
N VAL A 300 14.65 -9.13 0.34
CA VAL A 300 15.76 -9.40 1.24
C VAL A 300 15.28 -9.74 2.64
N ASP A 301 16.08 -10.45 3.40
CA ASP A 301 15.86 -10.56 4.84
C ASP A 301 16.18 -9.20 5.48
N ALA A 302 15.15 -8.59 6.09
CA ALA A 302 15.27 -7.28 6.72
C ALA A 302 16.28 -7.23 7.88
N ASP A 303 16.63 -8.37 8.49
CA ASP A 303 17.62 -8.47 9.56
C ASP A 303 19.03 -8.74 9.03
N ASN A 304 19.19 -9.03 7.74
CA ASN A 304 20.48 -9.32 7.10
C ASN A 304 21.01 -8.08 6.38
N LEU A 305 21.82 -7.28 7.10
CA LEU A 305 22.39 -6.05 6.54
C LEU A 305 23.30 -6.31 5.33
N ASP A 306 24.02 -7.43 5.32
CA ASP A 306 24.94 -7.74 4.21
C ASP A 306 24.16 -8.10 2.93
N GLN A 307 23.05 -8.83 3.04
CA GLN A 307 22.15 -9.10 1.92
C GLN A 307 21.50 -7.81 1.40
N LEU A 308 21.09 -6.91 2.31
CA LEU A 308 20.52 -5.62 1.94
C LEU A 308 21.54 -4.74 1.22
N GLU A 309 22.79 -4.69 1.73
CA GLU A 309 23.89 -3.97 1.12
C GLU A 309 24.22 -4.50 -0.28
N GLU A 310 24.29 -5.82 -0.44
CA GLU A 310 24.52 -6.47 -1.74
C GLU A 310 23.41 -6.13 -2.74
N ALA A 311 22.14 -6.19 -2.32
CA ALA A 311 21.00 -5.85 -3.17
C ALA A 311 21.04 -4.38 -3.64
N ILE A 312 21.39 -3.46 -2.74
CA ILE A 312 21.56 -2.03 -3.08
C ILE A 312 22.72 -1.87 -4.07
N ASN A 313 23.88 -2.48 -3.81
CA ASN A 313 25.04 -2.42 -4.67
C ASN A 313 24.73 -2.92 -6.08
N ASN A 314 24.07 -4.06 -6.21
CA ASN A 314 23.70 -4.64 -7.51
C ASN A 314 22.84 -3.69 -8.36
N ILE A 315 21.92 -2.95 -7.73
CA ILE A 315 21.09 -1.97 -8.43
C ILE A 315 21.90 -0.73 -8.80
N LEU A 316 22.70 -0.19 -7.88
CA LEU A 316 23.48 1.03 -8.11
C LEU A 316 24.61 0.83 -9.14
N GLU A 317 25.17 -0.38 -9.28
CA GLU A 317 26.18 -0.73 -10.29
C GLU A 317 25.56 -0.97 -11.67
N THR A 318 24.36 -1.53 -11.69
CA THR A 318 23.64 -1.76 -12.94
C THR A 318 23.09 -0.41 -13.41
N SER A 319 23.72 0.21 -14.42
CA SER A 319 23.25 1.48 -14.99
C SER A 319 21.77 1.36 -15.34
N THR A 320 20.92 2.05 -14.58
CA THR A 320 19.48 2.14 -14.85
C THR A 320 19.26 3.10 -16.02
N SER A 321 19.43 2.58 -17.24
CA SER A 321 19.12 3.34 -18.45
C SER A 321 17.62 3.71 -18.47
N SER A 322 17.27 4.81 -19.12
CA SER A 322 15.87 5.19 -19.32
C SER A 322 15.04 4.06 -19.94
N GLN A 323 15.66 3.24 -20.80
CA GLN A 323 15.00 2.06 -21.39
C GLN A 323 14.67 0.98 -20.34
N ASN A 324 15.54 0.75 -19.37
CA ASN A 324 15.31 -0.23 -18.30
C ASN A 324 14.19 0.27 -17.37
N ARG A 325 14.15 1.58 -17.07
CA ARG A 325 13.08 2.19 -16.27
C ARG A 325 11.73 2.12 -16.99
N ASP A 326 11.68 2.39 -18.29
CA ASP A 326 10.47 2.27 -19.12
C ASP A 326 9.96 0.82 -19.15
N ASN A 327 10.85 -0.15 -19.32
CA ASN A 327 10.48 -1.56 -19.30
C ASN A 327 9.94 -1.99 -17.93
N LEU A 328 10.51 -1.50 -16.85
CA LEU A 328 10.05 -1.79 -15.49
C LEU A 328 8.67 -1.20 -15.23
N GLN A 329 8.44 0.06 -15.65
CA GLN A 329 7.14 0.71 -15.59
C GLN A 329 6.09 -0.11 -16.35
N LYS A 330 6.35 -0.48 -17.61
CA LYS A 330 5.45 -1.26 -18.45
C LYS A 330 5.08 -2.60 -17.82
N LYS A 331 6.06 -3.31 -17.27
CA LYS A 331 5.82 -4.58 -16.55
C LYS A 331 4.96 -4.37 -15.32
N CYS A 332 5.23 -3.33 -14.52
CA CYS A 332 4.43 -3.01 -13.35
C CYS A 332 2.98 -2.69 -13.74
N LEU A 333 2.79 -1.85 -14.74
CA LEU A 333 1.46 -1.45 -15.22
C LEU A 333 0.68 -2.63 -15.82
N HIS A 334 1.35 -3.60 -16.42
CA HIS A 334 0.68 -4.82 -16.90
C HIS A 334 -0.08 -5.56 -15.79
N TYR A 335 0.47 -5.59 -14.57
CA TYR A 335 -0.13 -6.31 -13.44
C TYR A 335 -1.02 -5.44 -12.55
N PHE A 336 -0.66 -4.17 -12.38
CA PHE A 336 -1.20 -3.33 -11.32
C PHE A 336 -1.91 -2.06 -11.82
N ASN A 337 -2.26 -2.00 -13.11
CA ASN A 337 -3.10 -0.92 -13.62
C ASN A 337 -4.56 -1.09 -13.15
N GLU A 338 -5.36 -0.06 -13.34
CA GLU A 338 -6.76 -0.07 -12.95
C GLU A 338 -7.59 -1.09 -13.72
N ASP A 339 -7.36 -1.27 -15.02
CA ASP A 339 -8.12 -2.23 -15.84
C ASP A 339 -7.93 -3.67 -15.34
N ALA A 340 -6.69 -4.03 -15.01
CA ALA A 340 -6.40 -5.35 -14.41
C ALA A 340 -7.11 -5.52 -13.06
N TYR A 341 -7.14 -4.47 -12.24
CA TYR A 341 -7.83 -4.49 -10.96
C TYR A 341 -9.35 -4.62 -11.12
N ILE A 342 -9.95 -3.85 -12.04
CA ILE A 342 -11.38 -3.90 -12.37
C ILE A 342 -11.75 -5.31 -12.84
N ASN A 343 -11.00 -5.88 -13.78
CA ASN A 343 -11.28 -7.22 -14.31
C ASN A 343 -11.24 -8.29 -13.21
N ASN A 344 -10.21 -8.27 -12.35
CA ASN A 344 -10.10 -9.22 -11.24
C ASN A 344 -11.22 -9.03 -10.20
N LEU A 345 -11.59 -7.80 -9.89
CA LEU A 345 -12.67 -7.49 -8.95
C LEU A 345 -14.03 -7.90 -9.52
N GLU A 346 -14.28 -7.64 -10.80
CA GLU A 346 -15.52 -8.02 -11.48
C GLU A 346 -15.68 -9.52 -11.53
N GLU A 347 -14.64 -10.28 -11.85
CA GLU A 347 -14.65 -11.74 -11.82
C GLU A 347 -15.06 -12.27 -10.44
N LEU A 348 -14.50 -11.70 -9.35
CA LEU A 348 -14.87 -12.07 -7.99
C LEU A 348 -16.34 -11.80 -7.68
N LEU A 349 -16.90 -10.68 -8.20
CA LEU A 349 -18.29 -10.28 -7.99
C LEU A 349 -19.26 -11.14 -8.81
N MET A 350 -18.90 -11.51 -10.04
CA MET A 350 -19.74 -12.36 -10.90
C MET A 350 -19.89 -13.77 -10.33
N VAL A 351 -18.82 -14.36 -9.79
CA VAL A 351 -18.86 -15.66 -9.11
C VAL A 351 -19.74 -15.64 -7.87
N ALA A 352 -19.95 -14.47 -7.24
CA ALA A 352 -20.81 -14.35 -6.07
C ALA A 352 -22.32 -14.33 -6.42
N ASN A 353 -22.67 -13.88 -7.63
CA ASN A 353 -24.05 -13.70 -8.09
C ASN A 353 -24.60 -14.93 -8.86
N GLY A 354 -23.78 -15.94 -9.14
CA GLY A 354 -24.17 -17.22 -9.72
C GLY A 354 -24.28 -18.30 -8.66
#